data_5f764db731a3f52e03668324f5090007
#
_entry.id   5f764db731a3f52e03668324f5090007
#
_cell.length_a   1.000
_cell.length_b   1.000
_cell.length_c   1.000
_cell.angle_alpha   90.00
_cell.angle_beta   90.00
_cell.angle_gamma   90.00
#
_symmetry.space_group_name_H-M   'P 1'
#
loop_
_entity.id
_entity.type
_entity.pdbx_description
1 polymer ?
#
loop_
_entity_poly.entity_id
_entity_poly.type
_entity_poly.pdbx_seq_one_letter_code
_entity_poly.pdbx_strand_id
1 'polypeptide(L)'
;MLLYTTFCFEASHSLQAPIGVPSVHGHSYWARVWIESSREQLTPLPSLETEAKRVAALLDHQHLNDLMDHQPTMEALVDYIRAQWQGPALKRVHVWRESLGCGVEWSAS
;
A
#
# COMPACT_ATOMS: atom_id res chain seq x y z
N MET A 1 -3.02 21.02 -4.09
CA MET A 1 -2.75 19.94 -5.07
C MET A 1 -2.13 18.74 -4.37
N LEU A 2 -2.12 17.60 -5.00
CA LEU A 2 -1.58 16.37 -4.39
C LEU A 2 -0.32 15.94 -5.12
N LEU A 3 0.70 15.59 -4.34
CA LEU A 3 1.93 14.96 -4.81
C LEU A 3 1.82 13.47 -4.53
N TYR A 4 2.23 12.62 -5.47
CA TYR A 4 2.15 11.17 -5.28
C TYR A 4 3.44 10.47 -5.65
N THR A 5 3.62 9.28 -5.11
CA THR A 5 4.63 8.33 -5.55
C THR A 5 4.02 6.95 -5.60
N THR A 6 4.57 6.09 -6.44
CA THR A 6 4.09 4.73 -6.68
C THR A 6 5.21 3.75 -6.34
N PHE A 7 4.86 2.64 -5.72
CA PHE A 7 5.80 1.56 -5.44
C PHE A 7 5.14 0.21 -5.65
N CYS A 8 5.96 -0.82 -5.78
CA CYS A 8 5.49 -2.19 -5.96
C CYS A 8 6.16 -3.12 -4.96
N PHE A 9 5.52 -4.25 -4.71
CA PHE A 9 6.07 -5.30 -3.87
C PHE A 9 5.47 -6.64 -4.26
N GLU A 10 6.25 -7.69 -4.05
CA GLU A 10 5.84 -9.08 -4.27
C GLU A 10 5.55 -9.72 -2.92
N ALA A 11 4.37 -10.30 -2.75
CA ALA A 11 4.00 -10.88 -1.47
C ALA A 11 3.07 -12.07 -1.65
N SER A 12 3.11 -12.99 -0.68
CA SER A 12 2.21 -14.13 -0.64
C SER A 12 1.15 -13.95 0.44
N HIS A 13 0.05 -14.64 0.30
CA HIS A 13 -1.00 -14.70 1.31
C HIS A 13 -1.87 -15.94 1.12
N SER A 14 -2.68 -16.20 2.14
CA SER A 14 -3.84 -17.09 2.05
C SER A 14 -5.04 -16.39 2.64
N LEU A 15 -6.22 -16.66 2.12
CA LEU A 15 -7.46 -16.04 2.55
C LEU A 15 -8.48 -17.13 2.91
N GLN A 16 -9.41 -16.83 3.81
CA GLN A 16 -10.49 -17.73 4.13
C GLN A 16 -11.64 -17.57 3.12
N ALA A 17 -12.22 -18.69 2.67
CA ALA A 17 -13.41 -18.63 1.82
C ALA A 17 -14.59 -18.03 2.60
N PRO A 18 -15.49 -17.26 1.99
CA PRO A 18 -15.54 -16.91 0.56
C PRO A 18 -14.73 -15.68 0.16
N ILE A 19 -13.92 -15.10 1.08
CA ILE A 19 -13.18 -13.87 0.83
C ILE A 19 -12.12 -14.08 -0.26
N GLY A 20 -11.50 -15.25 -0.28
CA GLY A 20 -10.51 -15.58 -1.29
C GLY A 20 -10.09 -17.04 -1.26
N VAL A 21 -8.91 -17.32 -1.81
CA VAL A 21 -8.37 -18.68 -1.97
C VAL A 21 -7.60 -19.09 -0.71
N PRO A 22 -7.93 -20.25 -0.08
CA PRO A 22 -7.26 -20.69 1.14
C PRO A 22 -5.82 -21.15 0.95
N SER A 23 -5.44 -21.63 -0.24
CA SER A 23 -4.06 -22.03 -0.48
C SER A 23 -3.14 -20.82 -0.56
N VAL A 24 -1.89 -21.00 -0.10
CA VAL A 24 -0.87 -19.95 -0.21
C VAL A 24 -0.57 -19.68 -1.67
N HIS A 25 -0.60 -18.41 -2.05
CA HIS A 25 -0.27 -17.94 -3.39
C HIS A 25 0.29 -16.53 -3.32
N GLY A 26 0.92 -16.06 -4.38
CA GLY A 26 1.57 -14.76 -4.42
C GLY A 26 1.03 -13.86 -5.52
N HIS A 27 1.24 -12.58 -5.33
CA HIS A 27 0.87 -11.53 -6.28
C HIS A 27 1.92 -10.45 -6.36
N SER A 28 1.94 -9.78 -7.51
CA SER A 28 2.60 -8.50 -7.68
C SER A 28 1.59 -7.41 -7.32
N TYR A 29 1.89 -6.64 -6.30
CA TYR A 29 1.05 -5.53 -5.86
C TYR A 29 1.68 -4.21 -6.25
N TRP A 30 0.83 -3.25 -6.57
CA TRP A 30 1.19 -1.86 -6.75
C TRP A 30 0.48 -1.02 -5.71
N ALA A 31 1.16 0.02 -5.25
CA ALA A 31 0.58 0.97 -4.32
C ALA A 31 0.95 2.39 -4.75
N ARG A 32 0.03 3.31 -4.56
CA ARG A 32 0.27 4.74 -4.77
C ARG A 32 -0.22 5.50 -3.55
N VAL A 33 0.58 6.44 -3.11
CA VAL A 33 0.28 7.28 -1.95
C VAL A 33 0.35 8.74 -2.35
N TRP A 34 -0.58 9.55 -1.83
CA TRP A 34 -0.67 10.99 -2.11
C TRP A 34 -0.58 11.78 -0.81
N ILE A 35 0.13 12.88 -0.87
CA ILE A 35 0.22 13.86 0.21
C ILE A 35 -0.17 15.23 -0.31
N GLU A 36 -0.54 16.13 0.59
CA GLU A 36 -0.81 17.52 0.21
C GLU A 36 0.48 18.21 -0.19
N SER A 37 0.42 19.02 -1.23
CA SER A 37 1.55 19.82 -1.68
C SER A 37 1.04 21.17 -2.16
N SER A 38 1.83 22.23 -1.94
CA SER A 38 1.50 23.56 -2.42
C SER A 38 2.78 24.29 -2.84
N ARG A 39 2.62 25.36 -3.58
CA ARG A 39 3.77 26.19 -3.98
C ARG A 39 4.42 26.89 -2.80
N GLU A 40 3.65 27.16 -1.75
CA GLU A 40 4.10 27.82 -0.53
C GLU A 40 4.80 26.84 0.41
N GLN A 41 4.46 25.56 0.31
CA GLN A 41 5.02 24.53 1.18
C GLN A 41 5.29 23.27 0.36
N LEU A 42 6.47 23.23 -0.22
CA LEU A 42 6.91 22.10 -1.05
C LEU A 42 7.40 20.96 -0.17
N THR A 43 7.05 19.74 -0.56
CA THR A 43 7.64 18.53 0.00
C THR A 43 8.72 18.03 -0.94
N PRO A 44 9.95 17.79 -0.45
CA PRO A 44 11.00 17.21 -1.31
C PRO A 44 10.59 15.83 -1.79
N LEU A 45 10.54 15.65 -3.11
CA LEU A 45 10.19 14.35 -3.71
C LEU A 45 11.09 13.21 -3.23
N PRO A 46 12.42 13.38 -3.09
CA PRO A 46 13.27 12.31 -2.56
C PRO A 46 12.87 11.82 -1.16
N SER A 47 12.37 12.71 -0.29
CA SER A 47 11.88 12.32 1.04
C SER A 47 10.62 11.46 0.94
N LEU A 48 9.70 11.81 0.05
CA LEU A 48 8.49 11.03 -0.21
C LEU A 48 8.85 9.65 -0.76
N GLU A 49 9.75 9.58 -1.73
CA GLU A 49 10.21 8.32 -2.32
C GLU A 49 10.91 7.43 -1.28
N THR A 50 11.74 8.00 -0.42
CA THR A 50 12.44 7.25 0.64
C THR A 50 11.46 6.61 1.61
N GLU A 51 10.44 7.34 2.03
CA GLU A 51 9.42 6.79 2.93
C GLU A 51 8.60 5.70 2.22
N ALA A 52 8.23 5.90 0.97
CA ALA A 52 7.52 4.89 0.19
C ALA A 52 8.33 3.61 0.05
N LYS A 53 9.63 3.72 -0.23
CA LYS A 53 10.53 2.56 -0.33
C LYS A 53 10.68 1.85 1.01
N ARG A 54 10.71 2.59 2.13
CA ARG A 54 10.76 1.99 3.47
C ARG A 54 9.52 1.13 3.71
N VAL A 55 8.34 1.64 3.40
CA VAL A 55 7.09 0.90 3.56
C VAL A 55 7.05 -0.30 2.62
N ALA A 56 7.45 -0.13 1.36
CA ALA A 56 7.53 -1.22 0.39
C ALA A 56 8.42 -2.36 0.92
N ALA A 57 9.56 -2.04 1.53
CA ALA A 57 10.49 -3.04 2.07
C ALA A 57 9.90 -3.85 3.23
N LEU A 58 8.93 -3.29 3.97
CA LEU A 58 8.23 -4.04 5.02
C LEU A 58 7.31 -5.11 4.44
N LEU A 59 6.85 -4.94 3.21
CA LEU A 59 5.87 -5.80 2.56
C LEU A 59 6.52 -6.76 1.55
N ASP A 60 7.61 -6.34 0.92
CA ASP A 60 8.22 -7.07 -0.19
C ASP A 60 8.83 -8.40 0.26
N HIS A 61 8.53 -9.46 -0.50
CA HIS A 61 8.97 -10.82 -0.20
C HIS A 61 8.51 -11.34 1.16
N GLN A 62 7.33 -10.89 1.60
CA GLN A 62 6.75 -11.31 2.87
C GLN A 62 5.52 -12.19 2.63
N HIS A 63 5.23 -13.03 3.63
CA HIS A 63 3.94 -13.71 3.74
C HIS A 63 3.02 -12.80 4.57
N LEU A 64 2.02 -12.20 3.93
CA LEU A 64 1.23 -11.14 4.54
C LEU A 64 0.46 -11.59 5.78
N ASN A 65 0.09 -12.86 5.86
CA ASN A 65 -0.59 -13.40 7.05
C ASN A 65 0.25 -13.26 8.33
N ASP A 66 1.59 -13.20 8.19
CA ASP A 66 2.48 -13.03 9.34
C ASP A 66 2.58 -11.58 9.80
N LEU A 67 2.14 -10.62 8.99
CA LEU A 67 2.26 -9.19 9.27
C LEU A 67 1.01 -8.57 9.87
N MET A 68 -0.15 -9.22 9.77
CA MET A 68 -1.41 -8.63 10.18
C MET A 68 -2.31 -9.66 10.86
N ASP A 69 -3.14 -9.18 11.79
CA ASP A 69 -3.97 -10.03 12.66
C ASP A 69 -5.28 -10.47 11.99
N HIS A 70 -5.58 -9.96 10.82
CA HIS A 70 -6.80 -10.25 10.08
C HIS A 70 -6.45 -10.63 8.65
N GLN A 71 -7.45 -11.01 7.87
CA GLN A 71 -7.22 -11.49 6.51
C GLN A 71 -6.48 -10.44 5.66
N PRO A 72 -5.36 -10.82 4.99
CA PRO A 72 -4.53 -9.89 4.23
C PRO A 72 -5.10 -9.62 2.83
N THR A 73 -6.23 -8.93 2.79
CA THR A 73 -6.87 -8.42 1.59
C THR A 73 -6.20 -7.12 1.12
N MET A 74 -6.58 -6.60 -0.04
CA MET A 74 -6.10 -5.28 -0.47
C MET A 74 -6.57 -4.18 0.46
N GLU A 75 -7.76 -4.30 1.06
CA GLU A 75 -8.24 -3.37 2.09
C GLU A 75 -7.31 -3.38 3.30
N ALA A 76 -6.90 -4.55 3.76
CA ALA A 76 -5.95 -4.68 4.86
C ALA A 76 -4.58 -4.10 4.52
N LEU A 77 -4.14 -4.24 3.26
CA LEU A 77 -2.90 -3.62 2.79
C LEU A 77 -2.97 -2.09 2.82
N VAL A 78 -4.09 -1.50 2.45
CA VAL A 78 -4.30 -0.06 2.57
C VAL A 78 -4.16 0.38 4.02
N ASP A 79 -4.82 -0.32 4.94
CA ASP A 79 -4.73 0.00 6.37
C ASP A 79 -3.32 -0.18 6.92
N TYR A 80 -2.61 -1.22 6.49
CA TYR A 80 -1.22 -1.46 6.89
C TYR A 80 -0.30 -0.33 6.41
N ILE A 81 -0.41 0.08 5.16
CA ILE A 81 0.38 1.18 4.60
C ILE A 81 0.12 2.46 5.40
N ARG A 82 -1.13 2.77 5.68
CA ARG A 82 -1.50 3.96 6.47
C ARG A 82 -0.92 3.90 7.89
N ALA A 83 -0.97 2.74 8.52
CA ALA A 83 -0.44 2.55 9.89
C ALA A 83 1.08 2.66 9.94
N GLN A 84 1.78 2.17 8.93
CA GLN A 84 3.25 2.18 8.90
C GLN A 84 3.83 3.49 8.39
N TRP A 85 3.04 4.34 7.75
CA TRP A 85 3.51 5.57 7.15
C TRP A 85 4.02 6.56 8.20
N GLN A 86 5.26 7.03 8.03
CA GLN A 86 5.92 7.99 8.93
C GLN A 86 6.20 9.34 8.25
N GLY A 87 5.77 9.51 7.03
CA GLY A 87 5.94 10.76 6.29
C GLY A 87 4.81 11.76 6.53
N PRO A 88 4.68 12.78 5.67
CA PRO A 88 3.57 13.71 5.75
C PRO A 88 2.22 13.01 5.69
N ALA A 89 1.19 13.63 6.24
CA ALA A 89 -0.14 13.03 6.32
C ALA A 89 -0.65 12.57 4.95
N LEU A 90 -1.06 11.30 4.87
CA LEU A 90 -1.60 10.73 3.65
C LEU A 90 -2.99 11.29 3.35
N LYS A 91 -3.24 11.64 2.09
CA LYS A 91 -4.54 12.10 1.58
C LYS A 91 -5.27 11.03 0.79
N ARG A 92 -4.53 10.16 0.11
CA ARG A 92 -5.08 9.01 -0.61
C ARG A 92 -4.08 7.87 -0.58
N VAL A 93 -4.60 6.64 -0.62
CA VAL A 93 -3.83 5.41 -0.81
C VAL A 93 -4.59 4.54 -1.78
N HIS A 94 -3.91 4.02 -2.79
CA HIS A 94 -4.47 3.08 -3.76
C HIS A 94 -3.58 1.84 -3.80
N VAL A 95 -4.18 0.67 -3.63
CA VAL A 95 -3.51 -0.62 -3.78
C VAL A 95 -4.23 -1.39 -4.88
N TRP A 96 -3.48 -1.97 -5.81
CA TRP A 96 -4.09 -2.75 -6.90
C TRP A 96 -3.17 -3.89 -7.32
N ARG A 97 -3.75 -4.84 -8.02
CA ARG A 97 -3.04 -5.93 -8.70
C ARG A 97 -3.22 -5.73 -10.19
N GLU A 98 -2.13 -5.48 -10.88
CA GLU A 98 -2.15 -5.12 -12.30
C GLU A 98 -2.84 -6.18 -13.17
N SER A 99 -2.60 -7.45 -12.87
CA SER A 99 -3.11 -8.56 -13.66
C SER A 99 -4.63 -8.75 -13.61
N LEU A 100 -5.32 -8.20 -12.61
CA LEU A 100 -6.76 -8.40 -12.43
C LEU A 100 -7.61 -7.15 -12.68
N GLY A 101 -6.98 -6.01 -12.93
CA GLY A 101 -7.70 -4.77 -13.15
C GLY A 101 -8.59 -4.34 -11.99
N CYS A 102 -8.24 -4.71 -10.76
CA CYS A 102 -9.00 -4.36 -9.57
C CYS A 102 -8.09 -3.81 -8.47
N GLY A 103 -8.66 -3.03 -7.58
CA GLY A 103 -7.91 -2.43 -6.49
C GLY A 103 -8.82 -1.81 -5.44
N VAL A 104 -8.19 -1.26 -4.42
CA VAL A 104 -8.85 -0.59 -3.30
C VAL A 104 -8.26 0.80 -3.15
N GLU A 105 -9.10 1.79 -2.96
CA GLU A 105 -8.68 3.16 -2.79
C GLU A 105 -9.29 3.76 -1.53
N TRP A 106 -8.47 4.42 -0.73
CA TRP A 106 -8.88 5.18 0.45
C TRP A 106 -8.54 6.65 0.22
N SER A 107 -9.43 7.54 0.66
CA SER A 107 -9.20 8.99 0.65
C SER A 107 -9.54 9.56 2.01
N ALA A 108 -8.76 10.53 2.45
CA ALA A 108 -9.05 11.31 3.65
C ALA A 108 -10.27 12.22 3.39
N SER A 109 -11.10 12.37 4.42
CA SER A 109 -12.25 13.28 4.35
C SER A 109 -11.85 14.75 4.46
#